data_503831b6249ad15cde078038b7d710ad
#
_entry.id   503831b6249ad15cde078038b7d710ad
#
_cell.length_a   1.000
_cell.length_b   1.000
_cell.length_c   1.000
_cell.angle_alpha   90.00
_cell.angle_beta   90.00
_cell.angle_gamma   90.00
#
_symmetry.space_group_name_H-M   'P 1'
#
loop_
_entity.id
_entity.type
_entity.pdbx_description
1 polymer ?
#
loop_
_entity_poly.entity_id
_entity_poly.type
_entity_poly.pdbx_seq_one_letter_code
_entity_poly.pdbx_strand_id
1 'polypeptide(L)'
;MCSYKIMITVLMDDCNGFSQDLYDKPINSLQLHMVECTCGKKGCLIFYGHYKRNFKYFSDMIRLSVQRVWCKACRKANSLLPSPAVPYSQIPCRDQQEIIHAVSSGASPVPVMLRNNLIDENHVKYILRMFKQHWKQRILSLGLPVTDHLTVPCLSAFSRQFMQIHRTRNKLCTFTNTPLPDGPSEIL
;
A
#
# COMPACT_ATOMS: atom_id res chain seq x y z
N MET A 1 8.33 -23.63 4.18
CA MET A 1 7.03 -22.91 4.06
C MET A 1 7.30 -21.42 3.99
N CYS A 2 7.09 -20.78 2.85
CA CYS A 2 7.24 -19.33 2.74
C CYS A 2 6.08 -18.65 3.48
N SER A 3 6.38 -18.00 4.58
CA SER A 3 5.41 -17.15 5.29
C SER A 3 5.19 -15.88 4.46
N TYR A 4 4.17 -15.87 3.63
CA TYR A 4 3.72 -14.63 3.01
C TYR A 4 3.17 -13.72 4.10
N LYS A 5 3.87 -12.61 4.38
CA LYS A 5 3.29 -11.54 5.21
C LYS A 5 2.17 -10.92 4.39
N ILE A 6 0.96 -11.13 4.81
CA ILE A 6 -0.23 -10.63 4.16
C ILE A 6 -0.64 -9.37 4.91
N MET A 7 -1.13 -8.37 4.20
CA MET A 7 -1.46 -7.07 4.76
C MET A 7 -2.93 -6.77 4.49
N ILE A 8 -3.58 -6.22 5.50
CA ILE A 8 -4.94 -5.71 5.41
C ILE A 8 -4.82 -4.19 5.46
N THR A 9 -5.34 -3.50 4.46
CA THR A 9 -5.33 -2.04 4.42
C THR A 9 -6.51 -1.51 5.22
N VAL A 10 -6.22 -0.62 6.17
CA VAL A 10 -7.22 0.15 6.92
C VAL A 10 -7.31 1.53 6.27
N LEU A 11 -8.48 1.88 5.75
CA LEU A 11 -8.71 3.19 5.15
C LEU A 11 -8.67 4.26 6.24
N MET A 12 -7.95 5.33 5.96
CA MET A 12 -7.82 6.50 6.80
C MET A 12 -8.00 7.75 5.95
N ASP A 13 -8.52 8.81 6.58
CA ASP A 13 -8.59 10.11 5.94
C ASP A 13 -7.19 10.72 5.86
N ASP A 14 -6.73 10.99 4.64
CA ASP A 14 -5.38 11.46 4.35
C ASP A 14 -5.11 12.92 4.73
N CYS A 15 -6.14 13.64 5.20
CA CYS A 15 -6.11 15.10 5.24
C CYS A 15 -5.24 15.71 6.33
N ASN A 16 -4.89 14.97 7.40
CA ASN A 16 -4.39 15.59 8.64
C ASN A 16 -3.05 15.07 9.15
N GLY A 17 -2.27 14.43 8.31
CA GLY A 17 -0.95 13.98 8.72
C GLY A 17 -0.86 12.49 9.03
N PHE A 18 0.29 12.10 9.58
CA PHE A 18 0.63 10.71 9.82
C PHE A 18 1.15 10.58 11.26
N SER A 19 0.26 10.23 12.20
CA SER A 19 0.62 10.07 13.61
C SER A 19 0.08 8.77 14.19
N GLN A 20 0.59 8.37 15.37
CA GLN A 20 0.10 7.20 16.07
C GLN A 20 -1.38 7.34 16.44
N ASP A 21 -1.79 8.51 16.94
CA ASP A 21 -3.18 8.75 17.34
C ASP A 21 -4.16 8.65 16.17
N LEU A 22 -3.76 9.17 15.00
CA LEU A 22 -4.56 9.05 13.78
C LEU A 22 -4.66 7.60 13.30
N TYR A 23 -3.59 6.82 13.48
CA TYR A 23 -3.60 5.40 13.17
C TYR A 23 -4.46 4.61 14.17
N ASP A 24 -4.37 4.91 15.46
CA ASP A 24 -5.06 4.12 16.50
C ASP A 24 -6.58 4.33 16.48
N LYS A 25 -7.07 5.49 16.07
CA LYS A 25 -8.52 5.77 15.97
C LYS A 25 -9.28 4.70 15.16
N PRO A 26 -9.00 4.48 13.88
CA PRO A 26 -9.70 3.46 13.09
C PRO A 26 -9.39 2.03 13.56
N ILE A 27 -8.22 1.79 14.15
CA ILE A 27 -7.87 0.46 14.69
C ILE A 27 -8.71 0.13 15.92
N ASN A 28 -8.89 1.09 16.83
CA ASN A 28 -9.66 0.91 18.07
C ASN A 28 -11.17 0.75 17.80
N SER A 29 -11.68 1.36 16.71
CA SER A 29 -13.07 1.20 16.29
C SER A 29 -13.31 -0.03 15.39
N LEU A 30 -12.25 -0.74 15.00
CA LEU A 30 -12.33 -1.83 14.03
C LEU A 30 -13.04 -3.05 14.61
N GLN A 31 -14.19 -3.37 14.01
CA GLN A 31 -14.91 -4.61 14.31
C GLN A 31 -14.21 -5.79 13.62
N LEU A 32 -13.23 -6.37 14.31
CA LEU A 32 -12.33 -7.38 13.75
C LEU A 32 -13.04 -8.61 13.16
N HIS A 33 -14.23 -8.96 13.69
CA HIS A 33 -15.03 -10.07 13.18
C HIS A 33 -15.64 -9.79 11.79
N MET A 34 -15.78 -8.52 11.41
CA MET A 34 -16.23 -8.10 10.08
C MET A 34 -15.10 -8.05 9.04
N VAL A 35 -13.84 -8.01 9.51
CA VAL A 35 -12.69 -7.93 8.63
C VAL A 35 -12.44 -9.27 7.97
N GLU A 36 -12.34 -9.24 6.64
CA GLU A 36 -12.01 -10.42 5.86
C GLU A 36 -10.49 -10.69 5.91
N CYS A 37 -10.16 -11.91 6.25
CA CYS A 37 -8.78 -12.37 6.12
C CYS A 37 -8.45 -12.58 4.64
N THR A 38 -7.20 -12.45 4.29
CA THR A 38 -6.70 -12.75 2.95
C THR A 38 -6.87 -14.20 2.51
N CYS A 39 -7.35 -15.09 3.37
CA CYS A 39 -7.82 -16.43 3.01
C CYS A 39 -9.32 -16.46 2.66
N GLY A 40 -10.00 -15.31 2.59
CA GLY A 40 -11.42 -15.16 2.28
C GLY A 40 -12.38 -15.40 3.45
N LYS A 41 -11.87 -15.70 4.66
CA LYS A 41 -12.73 -15.97 5.83
C LYS A 41 -12.89 -14.72 6.70
N LYS A 42 -14.12 -14.49 7.21
CA LYS A 42 -14.44 -13.49 8.24
C LYS A 42 -14.51 -14.15 9.62
N GLY A 43 -14.43 -13.35 10.69
CA GLY A 43 -14.54 -13.81 12.07
C GLY A 43 -13.39 -14.69 12.57
N CYS A 44 -12.33 -14.84 11.79
CA CYS A 44 -11.19 -15.70 12.10
C CYS A 44 -9.96 -14.94 12.61
N LEU A 45 -10.02 -13.62 12.67
CA LEU A 45 -8.91 -12.76 13.07
C LEU A 45 -8.95 -12.46 14.55
N ILE A 46 -7.77 -12.45 15.19
CA ILE A 46 -7.55 -11.96 16.54
C ILE A 46 -6.37 -11.01 16.57
N PHE A 47 -6.34 -10.05 17.49
CA PHE A 47 -5.18 -9.19 17.68
C PHE A 47 -3.97 -10.00 18.12
N TYR A 48 -2.79 -9.67 17.54
CA TYR A 48 -1.56 -10.45 17.69
C TYR A 48 -0.33 -9.56 17.81
N GLY A 49 -0.32 -8.65 18.78
CA GLY A 49 0.81 -7.76 19.05
C GLY A 49 1.03 -6.70 17.96
N HIS A 50 2.18 -6.03 18.03
CA HIS A 50 2.53 -4.89 17.20
C HIS A 50 3.94 -5.04 16.65
N TYR A 51 4.29 -4.23 15.64
CA TYR A 51 5.66 -4.01 15.22
C TYR A 51 5.88 -2.54 14.88
N LYS A 52 7.08 -2.06 15.12
CA LYS A 52 7.44 -0.68 14.82
C LYS A 52 7.81 -0.53 13.35
N ARG A 53 7.33 0.54 12.72
CA ARG A 53 7.60 0.86 11.33
C ARG A 53 7.85 2.36 11.17
N ASN A 54 8.90 2.71 10.44
CA ASN A 54 9.27 4.08 10.16
C ASN A 54 8.69 4.54 8.82
N PHE A 55 8.28 5.80 8.77
CA PHE A 55 7.79 6.50 7.59
C PHE A 55 8.50 7.83 7.44
N LYS A 56 8.91 8.13 6.23
CA LYS A 56 9.51 9.42 5.85
C LYS A 56 8.40 10.38 5.51
N TYR A 57 8.09 11.30 6.40
CA TYR A 57 6.98 12.24 6.25
C TYR A 57 7.45 13.68 6.41
N PHE A 58 7.44 14.45 5.33
CA PHE A 58 8.08 15.76 5.25
C PHE A 58 9.57 15.70 5.64
N SER A 59 9.97 16.42 6.69
CA SER A 59 11.34 16.41 7.23
C SER A 59 11.54 15.41 8.37
N ASP A 60 10.51 14.67 8.76
CA ASP A 60 10.53 13.85 9.96
C ASP A 60 10.43 12.35 9.67
N MET A 61 11.09 11.57 10.52
CA MET A 61 10.95 10.12 10.55
C MET A 61 9.89 9.71 11.57
N ILE A 62 8.67 9.52 11.12
CA ILE A 62 7.57 9.07 11.98
C ILE A 62 7.67 7.57 12.22
N ARG A 63 7.59 7.16 13.49
CA ARG A 63 7.62 5.76 13.88
C ARG A 63 6.26 5.31 14.41
N LEU A 64 5.57 4.46 13.66
CA LEU A 64 4.28 3.88 14.07
C LEU A 64 4.45 2.49 14.68
N SER A 65 3.65 2.22 15.70
CA SER A 65 3.40 0.90 16.25
C SER A 65 2.23 0.27 15.49
N VAL A 66 2.53 -0.52 14.48
CA VAL A 66 1.53 -1.11 13.58
C VAL A 66 0.94 -2.38 14.17
N GLN A 67 -0.38 -2.43 14.31
CA GLN A 67 -1.12 -3.57 14.83
C GLN A 67 -1.01 -4.77 13.89
N ARG A 68 -0.80 -5.95 14.47
CA ARG A 68 -0.88 -7.23 13.78
C ARG A 68 -2.10 -8.01 14.21
N VAL A 69 -2.60 -8.82 13.32
CA VAL A 69 -3.68 -9.77 13.55
C VAL A 69 -3.26 -11.17 13.14
N TRP A 70 -3.75 -12.15 13.85
CA TRP A 70 -3.54 -13.57 13.54
C TRP A 70 -4.85 -14.19 13.05
N CYS A 71 -4.77 -14.92 11.96
CA CYS A 71 -5.91 -15.67 11.44
C CYS A 71 -5.89 -17.11 11.99
N LYS A 72 -6.92 -17.47 12.76
CA LYS A 72 -7.08 -18.83 13.30
C LYS A 72 -7.31 -19.87 12.20
N ALA A 73 -7.92 -19.48 11.08
CA ALA A 73 -8.25 -20.40 9.99
C ALA A 73 -7.04 -20.76 9.12
N CYS A 74 -6.30 -19.76 8.62
CA CYS A 74 -5.14 -20.02 7.76
C CYS A 74 -3.80 -19.99 8.52
N ARG A 75 -3.80 -19.73 9.83
CA ARG A 75 -2.62 -19.67 10.69
C ARG A 75 -1.53 -18.71 10.20
N LYS A 76 -1.94 -17.55 9.66
CA LYS A 76 -1.04 -16.51 9.15
C LYS A 76 -1.22 -15.21 9.93
N ALA A 77 -0.10 -14.54 10.18
CA ALA A 77 -0.11 -13.18 10.70
C ALA A 77 -0.28 -12.17 9.57
N ASN A 78 -1.15 -11.19 9.78
CA ASN A 78 -1.36 -10.06 8.91
C ASN A 78 -1.03 -8.77 9.66
N SER A 79 -0.67 -7.72 8.94
CA SER A 79 -0.52 -6.37 9.50
C SER A 79 -1.71 -5.53 9.06
N LEU A 80 -2.27 -4.75 9.97
CA LEU A 80 -3.27 -3.74 9.67
C LEU A 80 -2.53 -2.48 9.24
N LEU A 81 -2.39 -2.26 7.94
CA LEU A 81 -1.59 -1.17 7.41
C LEU A 81 -2.48 0.02 7.06
N PRO A 82 -2.16 1.25 7.50
CA PRO A 82 -2.94 2.43 7.12
C PRO A 82 -2.84 2.70 5.62
N SER A 83 -3.91 3.24 5.02
CA SER A 83 -3.97 3.50 3.57
C SER A 83 -2.85 4.38 3.02
N PRO A 84 -2.31 5.39 3.74
CA PRO A 84 -1.17 6.16 3.26
C PRO A 84 0.14 5.36 3.20
N ALA A 85 0.21 4.20 3.84
CA ALA A 85 1.42 3.40 3.94
C ALA A 85 1.55 2.41 2.78
N VAL A 86 2.52 2.62 1.93
CA VAL A 86 2.88 1.63 0.90
C VAL A 86 3.60 0.44 1.54
N PRO A 87 3.11 -0.80 1.35
CA PRO A 87 3.78 -1.98 1.88
C PRO A 87 5.25 -2.06 1.47
N TYR A 88 6.12 -2.36 2.44
CA TYR A 88 7.58 -2.46 2.28
C TYR A 88 8.31 -1.16 1.89
N SER A 89 7.63 -0.01 1.87
CA SER A 89 8.24 1.29 1.65
C SER A 89 8.12 2.18 2.89
N GLN A 90 9.10 3.02 3.12
CA GLN A 90 9.03 4.08 4.13
C GLN A 90 8.41 5.37 3.58
N ILE A 91 8.27 5.45 2.26
CA ILE A 91 7.74 6.64 1.58
C ILE A 91 6.23 6.49 1.46
N PRO A 92 5.45 7.49 1.89
CA PRO A 92 4.00 7.50 1.80
C PRO A 92 3.47 7.33 0.37
N CYS A 93 2.27 6.81 0.25
CA CYS A 93 1.63 6.56 -1.03
C CYS A 93 1.48 7.84 -1.85
N ARG A 94 1.08 8.94 -1.20
CA ARG A 94 0.93 10.26 -1.83
C ARG A 94 2.23 10.72 -2.49
N ASP A 95 3.35 10.71 -1.77
CA ASP A 95 4.64 11.14 -2.34
C ASP A 95 5.05 10.26 -3.51
N GLN A 96 4.79 8.95 -3.44
CA GLN A 96 5.06 8.05 -4.56
C GLN A 96 4.19 8.34 -5.78
N GLN A 97 2.90 8.63 -5.59
CA GLN A 97 1.97 9.00 -6.66
C GLN A 97 2.40 10.32 -7.32
N GLU A 98 2.73 11.35 -6.53
CA GLU A 98 3.16 12.64 -7.05
C GLU A 98 4.48 12.54 -7.83
N ILE A 99 5.46 11.75 -7.36
CA ILE A 99 6.70 11.48 -8.09
C ILE A 99 6.40 10.81 -9.44
N ILE A 100 5.55 9.79 -9.44
CA ILE A 100 5.20 9.05 -10.66
C ILE A 100 4.45 9.96 -11.62
N HIS A 101 3.50 10.76 -11.12
CA HIS A 101 2.75 11.72 -11.93
C HIS A 101 3.68 12.77 -12.57
N ALA A 102 4.53 13.41 -11.77
CA ALA A 102 5.46 14.42 -12.26
C ALA A 102 6.30 13.87 -13.42
N VAL A 103 6.96 12.73 -13.21
CA VAL A 103 7.82 12.16 -14.26
C VAL A 103 7.02 11.66 -15.47
N SER A 104 5.81 11.12 -15.27
CA SER A 104 4.96 10.65 -16.37
C SER A 104 4.43 11.80 -17.24
N SER A 105 4.25 12.99 -16.67
CA SER A 105 3.86 14.22 -17.38
C SER A 105 5.05 15.02 -17.93
N GLY A 106 6.27 14.53 -17.78
CA GLY A 106 7.49 15.24 -18.22
C GLY A 106 7.96 16.33 -17.25
N ALA A 107 7.35 16.43 -16.05
CA ALA A 107 7.76 17.38 -15.02
C ALA A 107 8.85 16.80 -14.10
N SER A 108 9.50 17.69 -13.34
CA SER A 108 10.53 17.31 -12.37
C SER A 108 9.92 16.81 -11.07
N PRO A 109 10.44 15.74 -10.44
CA PRO A 109 10.03 15.29 -9.10
C PRO A 109 10.65 16.13 -7.97
N VAL A 110 11.51 17.11 -8.27
CA VAL A 110 12.21 17.96 -7.29
C VAL A 110 11.26 18.62 -6.28
N PRO A 111 10.09 19.16 -6.66
CA PRO A 111 9.17 19.74 -5.67
C PRO A 111 8.74 18.77 -4.57
N VAL A 112 8.56 17.49 -4.91
CA VAL A 112 8.22 16.45 -3.91
C VAL A 112 9.41 16.19 -2.98
N MET A 113 10.63 16.15 -3.53
CA MET A 113 11.87 15.97 -2.76
C MET A 113 12.15 17.16 -1.84
N LEU A 114 11.85 18.38 -2.27
CA LEU A 114 11.97 19.59 -1.43
C LEU A 114 10.96 19.59 -0.28
N ARG A 115 9.73 19.14 -0.53
CA ARG A 115 8.71 19.00 0.51
C ARG A 115 9.02 17.87 1.48
N ASN A 116 9.57 16.77 0.99
CA ASN A 116 10.00 15.62 1.79
C ASN A 116 11.50 15.39 1.57
N ASN A 117 12.32 16.11 2.34
CA ASN A 117 13.78 16.10 2.21
C ASN A 117 14.45 14.76 2.58
N LEU A 118 13.71 13.80 3.09
CA LEU A 118 14.15 12.44 3.33
C LEU A 118 14.06 11.54 2.08
N ILE A 119 13.53 12.08 0.98
CA ILE A 119 13.48 11.40 -0.32
C ILE A 119 14.67 11.88 -1.16
N ASP A 120 15.53 10.96 -1.55
CA ASP A 120 16.65 11.20 -2.45
C ASP A 120 16.38 10.65 -3.86
N GLU A 121 17.32 10.88 -4.79
CA GLU A 121 17.23 10.38 -6.16
C GLU A 121 17.15 8.85 -6.25
N ASN A 122 17.77 8.12 -5.32
CA ASN A 122 17.71 6.66 -5.34
C ASN A 122 16.30 6.16 -5.00
N HIS A 123 15.61 6.86 -4.09
CA HIS A 123 14.19 6.60 -3.82
C HIS A 123 13.33 6.88 -5.05
N VAL A 124 13.55 8.00 -5.73
CA VAL A 124 12.84 8.34 -6.97
C VAL A 124 13.06 7.26 -8.03
N LYS A 125 14.31 6.90 -8.31
CA LYS A 125 14.67 5.84 -9.27
C LYS A 125 14.01 4.50 -8.89
N TYR A 126 14.00 4.15 -7.61
CA TYR A 126 13.38 2.92 -7.13
C TYR A 126 11.85 2.94 -7.34
N ILE A 127 11.17 4.03 -6.96
CA ILE A 127 9.72 4.18 -7.12
C ILE A 127 9.32 4.05 -8.59
N LEU A 128 10.01 4.79 -9.48
CA LEU A 128 9.72 4.77 -10.92
C LEU A 128 9.96 3.37 -11.52
N ARG A 129 11.03 2.69 -11.12
CA ARG A 129 11.30 1.32 -11.53
C ARG A 129 10.19 0.37 -11.11
N MET A 130 9.75 0.42 -9.84
CA MET A 130 8.68 -0.41 -9.32
C MET A 130 7.35 -0.15 -10.00
N PHE A 131 7.03 1.13 -10.23
CA PHE A 131 5.85 1.50 -11.00
C PHE A 131 5.89 0.96 -12.43
N LYS A 132 6.97 1.23 -13.17
CA LYS A 132 7.14 0.79 -14.56
C LYS A 132 7.05 -0.73 -14.71
N GLN A 133 7.69 -1.48 -13.79
CA GLN A 133 7.74 -2.94 -13.86
C GLN A 133 6.44 -3.63 -13.45
N HIS A 134 5.68 -3.05 -12.50
CA HIS A 134 4.62 -3.80 -11.84
C HIS A 134 3.25 -3.15 -11.87
N TRP A 135 3.18 -1.82 -12.06
CA TRP A 135 1.94 -1.08 -11.91
C TRP A 135 1.49 -0.30 -13.12
N LYS A 136 2.40 0.11 -14.01
CA LYS A 136 2.06 0.96 -15.15
C LYS A 136 0.92 0.36 -15.99
N GLN A 137 1.02 -0.89 -16.38
CA GLN A 137 -0.02 -1.54 -17.19
C GLN A 137 -1.34 -1.69 -16.44
N ARG A 138 -1.30 -2.00 -15.14
CA ARG A 138 -2.49 -2.11 -14.30
C ARG A 138 -3.26 -0.78 -14.19
N ILE A 139 -2.55 0.32 -14.00
CA ILE A 139 -3.17 1.64 -13.90
C ILE A 139 -3.72 2.07 -15.26
N LEU A 140 -3.00 1.80 -16.35
CA LEU A 140 -3.50 2.05 -17.71
C LEU A 140 -4.77 1.26 -18.01
N SER A 141 -4.87 0.00 -17.59
CA SER A 141 -6.07 -0.81 -17.79
C SER A 141 -7.30 -0.32 -17.01
N LEU A 142 -7.09 0.42 -15.92
CA LEU A 142 -8.18 1.07 -15.18
C LEU A 142 -8.59 2.42 -15.78
N GLY A 143 -7.82 2.97 -16.73
CA GLY A 143 -8.07 4.30 -17.29
C GLY A 143 -7.94 5.45 -16.28
N LEU A 144 -7.27 5.21 -15.13
CA LEU A 144 -7.15 6.18 -14.05
C LEU A 144 -5.88 7.02 -14.18
N PRO A 145 -5.95 8.34 -13.96
CA PRO A 145 -4.74 9.17 -13.82
C PRO A 145 -4.03 8.86 -12.52
N VAL A 146 -2.69 8.96 -12.52
CA VAL A 146 -1.88 8.67 -11.31
C VAL A 146 -2.09 9.70 -10.20
N THR A 147 -2.68 10.84 -10.51
CA THR A 147 -2.96 11.93 -9.55
C THR A 147 -4.07 11.62 -8.55
N ASP A 148 -4.90 10.62 -8.81
CA ASP A 148 -6.05 10.29 -7.98
C ASP A 148 -5.67 9.38 -6.82
N HIS A 149 -6.59 9.25 -5.86
CA HIS A 149 -6.46 8.34 -4.72
C HIS A 149 -6.56 6.88 -5.20
N LEU A 150 -5.45 6.31 -5.63
CA LEU A 150 -5.38 4.98 -6.24
C LEU A 150 -5.59 3.82 -5.26
N THR A 151 -5.60 4.08 -3.95
CA THR A 151 -5.76 3.01 -2.94
C THR A 151 -7.06 2.25 -3.12
N VAL A 152 -8.21 2.95 -3.15
CA VAL A 152 -9.53 2.30 -3.26
C VAL A 152 -9.73 1.61 -4.62
N PRO A 153 -9.49 2.27 -5.76
CA PRO A 153 -9.56 1.62 -7.07
C PRO A 153 -8.66 0.38 -7.19
N CYS A 154 -7.42 0.46 -6.69
CA CYS A 154 -6.51 -0.68 -6.73
C CYS A 154 -6.95 -1.85 -5.84
N LEU A 155 -7.49 -1.56 -4.65
CA LEU A 155 -8.04 -2.59 -3.77
C LEU A 155 -9.26 -3.27 -4.42
N SER A 156 -10.15 -2.49 -5.04
CA SER A 156 -11.34 -3.01 -5.71
C SER A 156 -10.97 -3.86 -6.93
N ALA A 157 -10.13 -3.34 -7.84
CA ALA A 157 -9.82 -4.02 -9.09
C ALA A 157 -8.81 -5.16 -8.94
N PHE A 158 -7.84 -5.03 -8.04
CA PHE A 158 -6.71 -5.97 -7.95
C PHE A 158 -6.58 -6.66 -6.59
N SER A 159 -7.48 -6.39 -5.64
CA SER A 159 -7.35 -6.82 -4.23
C SER A 159 -5.98 -6.48 -3.63
N ARG A 160 -5.40 -5.36 -4.07
CA ARG A 160 -4.05 -4.90 -3.71
C ARG A 160 -4.01 -3.39 -3.56
N GLN A 161 -3.30 -2.92 -2.55
CA GLN A 161 -3.00 -1.50 -2.43
C GLN A 161 -2.02 -1.07 -3.54
N PHE A 162 -2.18 0.15 -4.04
CA PHE A 162 -1.25 0.75 -5.01
C PHE A 162 0.21 0.62 -4.53
N MET A 163 1.09 0.28 -5.46
CA MET A 163 2.52 0.00 -5.22
C MET A 163 2.82 -1.17 -4.27
N GLN A 164 1.83 -1.94 -3.84
CA GLN A 164 2.08 -3.16 -3.08
C GLN A 164 2.78 -4.21 -3.95
N ILE A 165 3.92 -4.69 -3.47
CA ILE A 165 4.74 -5.71 -4.12
C ILE A 165 4.99 -6.85 -3.14
N HIS A 166 4.85 -8.11 -3.57
CA HIS A 166 5.26 -9.25 -2.77
C HIS A 166 6.79 -9.45 -2.87
N ARG A 167 7.43 -9.53 -1.72
CA ARG A 167 8.81 -9.99 -1.62
C ARG A 167 8.84 -11.44 -1.16
N THR A 168 9.40 -12.32 -1.96
CA THR A 168 9.89 -13.62 -1.51
C THR A 168 11.34 -13.49 -1.07
N ARG A 169 11.86 -14.50 -0.32
CA ARG A 169 13.25 -14.47 0.18
C ARG A 169 14.29 -14.21 -0.90
N ASN A 170 14.04 -14.57 -2.14
CA ASN A 170 15.02 -14.52 -3.24
C ASN A 170 14.56 -13.75 -4.49
N LYS A 171 13.31 -13.33 -4.59
CA LYS A 171 12.79 -12.61 -5.78
C LYS A 171 11.63 -11.71 -5.37
N LEU A 172 11.54 -10.55 -6.01
CA LEU A 172 10.30 -9.78 -6.08
C LEU A 172 9.30 -10.64 -6.84
N CYS A 173 8.38 -11.28 -6.12
CA CYS A 173 7.21 -11.86 -6.77
C CYS A 173 6.30 -10.73 -7.18
N THR A 174 6.25 -10.50 -8.46
CA THR A 174 5.28 -9.61 -9.07
C THR A 174 3.93 -10.32 -9.05
N PHE A 175 2.85 -9.56 -9.06
CA PHE A 175 1.50 -10.08 -9.27
C PHE A 175 1.28 -10.56 -10.72
N THR A 176 2.32 -10.94 -11.41
CA THR A 176 2.26 -11.39 -12.80
C THR A 176 1.41 -12.64 -12.99
N ASN A 177 1.15 -13.39 -11.91
CA ASN A 177 0.26 -14.56 -11.94
C ASN A 177 -1.19 -14.25 -11.53
N THR A 178 -1.52 -13.00 -11.18
CA THR A 178 -2.91 -12.59 -11.11
C THR A 178 -3.26 -12.11 -12.51
N PRO A 179 -4.17 -12.76 -13.23
CA PRO A 179 -4.63 -12.24 -14.51
C PRO A 179 -5.01 -10.78 -14.32
N LEU A 180 -4.64 -9.91 -15.24
CA LEU A 180 -5.31 -8.63 -15.35
C LEU A 180 -6.79 -8.98 -15.43
N PRO A 181 -7.68 -8.31 -14.68
CA PRO A 181 -9.10 -8.49 -14.93
C PRO A 181 -9.29 -8.29 -16.42
N ASP A 182 -9.93 -9.25 -17.06
CA ASP A 182 -10.40 -9.08 -18.42
C ASP A 182 -11.07 -7.72 -18.48
N GLY A 183 -10.73 -6.91 -19.47
CA GLY A 183 -11.29 -5.58 -19.61
C GLY A 183 -12.80 -5.67 -19.50
N PRO A 184 -13.52 -4.56 -19.18
CA PRO A 184 -14.94 -4.60 -19.00
C PRO A 184 -15.52 -5.36 -20.19
N SER A 185 -16.21 -6.48 -19.90
CA SER A 185 -16.94 -7.24 -20.89
C SER A 185 -17.84 -6.21 -21.58
N GLU A 186 -17.59 -5.97 -22.87
CA GLU A 186 -18.48 -5.17 -23.67
C GLU A 186 -19.86 -5.74 -23.47
N ILE A 187 -20.68 -5.02 -22.70
CA ILE A 187 -22.10 -5.31 -22.62
C ILE A 187 -22.67 -4.82 -23.94
N LEU A 188 -22.87 -5.75 -24.84
CA LEU A 188 -23.73 -5.58 -26.02
C LEU A 188 -25.16 -5.29 -25.59
#